data_25eb6abc6997553f8593948d4858933f
#
_entry.id   25eb6abc6997553f8593948d4858933f
#
_cell.length_a   1.000
_cell.length_b   1.000
_cell.length_c   1.000
_cell.angle_alpha   90.00
_cell.angle_beta   90.00
_cell.angle_gamma   90.00
#
_symmetry.space_group_name_H-M   'P 1'
#
loop_
_entity.id
_entity.type
_entity.pdbx_description
1 polymer ?
#
loop_
_entity_poly.entity_id
_entity_poly.type
_entity_poly.pdbx_seq_one_letter_code
_entity_poly.pdbx_strand_id
1 'polypeptide(L)'
;MKLSIISLTSDYGIKDFTKGYLKGMLYSELTNPTIIDITHQISPFNILEASYIIKNCYKSFPRGSIHIIDVDASRTPEQELIIALFDEHYFITANNGILSLFSENLKPTKVIDISFEGNKIEIFSKVASHVYRGGNINLVG
;
A
#
# COMPACT_ATOMS: atom_id res chain seq x y z
N MET A 1 -11.10 0.09 20.92
CA MET A 1 -10.71 -0.90 19.90
C MET A 1 -10.37 -0.20 18.60
N LYS A 2 -9.17 -0.43 18.11
CA LYS A 2 -8.72 0.19 16.86
C LYS A 2 -9.18 -0.68 15.69
N LEU A 3 -10.00 -0.10 14.80
CA LEU A 3 -10.45 -0.78 13.60
C LEU A 3 -9.48 -0.47 12.46
N SER A 4 -8.80 -1.50 11.96
CA SER A 4 -7.88 -1.36 10.83
C SER A 4 -8.48 -2.00 9.60
N ILE A 5 -8.26 -1.36 8.45
CA ILE A 5 -8.68 -1.85 7.14
C ILE A 5 -7.45 -1.82 6.23
N ILE A 6 -7.32 -2.85 5.40
CA ILE A 6 -6.32 -2.87 4.34
C ILE A 6 -7.05 -2.56 3.04
N SER A 7 -6.66 -1.50 2.35
CA SER A 7 -7.21 -1.18 1.04
C SER A 7 -6.20 -1.54 -0.05
N LEU A 8 -6.71 -1.93 -1.22
CA LEU A 8 -5.87 -2.30 -2.36
C LEU A 8 -6.20 -1.40 -3.55
N THR A 9 -5.16 -0.85 -4.14
CA THR A 9 -5.25 -0.05 -5.37
C THR A 9 -4.13 -0.49 -6.30
N SER A 10 -4.44 -0.83 -7.54
CA SER A 10 -3.43 -1.33 -8.45
C SER A 10 -3.79 -1.11 -9.93
N ASP A 11 -2.82 -1.41 -10.79
CA ASP A 11 -3.00 -1.45 -12.23
C ASP A 11 -3.01 -2.89 -12.78
N TYR A 12 -3.37 -3.87 -11.93
CA TYR A 12 -3.38 -5.28 -12.32
C TYR A 12 -4.41 -5.62 -13.39
N GLY A 13 -5.52 -4.89 -13.45
CA GLY A 13 -6.66 -5.23 -14.28
C GLY A 13 -7.51 -6.34 -13.66
N ILE A 14 -8.51 -6.80 -14.41
CA ILE A 14 -9.48 -7.77 -13.88
C ILE A 14 -9.12 -9.22 -14.17
N LYS A 15 -8.17 -9.48 -15.08
CA LYS A 15 -7.82 -10.84 -15.50
C LYS A 15 -6.48 -11.34 -14.99
N ASP A 16 -5.71 -10.49 -14.31
CA ASP A 16 -4.41 -10.88 -13.79
C ASP A 16 -4.58 -11.70 -12.50
N PHE A 17 -3.70 -12.66 -12.28
CA PHE A 17 -3.69 -13.45 -11.05
C PHE A 17 -3.14 -12.68 -9.84
N THR A 18 -2.49 -11.54 -10.03
CA THR A 18 -1.74 -10.82 -8.99
C THR A 18 -2.64 -10.39 -7.84
N LYS A 19 -3.85 -9.92 -8.14
CA LYS A 19 -4.82 -9.54 -7.11
C LYS A 19 -5.15 -10.72 -6.19
N GLY A 20 -5.43 -11.88 -6.77
CA GLY A 20 -5.72 -13.08 -6.01
C GLY A 20 -4.53 -13.54 -5.19
N TYR A 21 -3.34 -13.46 -5.75
CA TYR A 21 -2.10 -13.81 -5.06
C TYR A 21 -1.89 -12.93 -3.82
N LEU A 22 -1.99 -11.61 -3.98
CA LEU A 22 -1.83 -10.67 -2.86
C LEU A 22 -2.89 -10.92 -1.78
N LYS A 23 -4.14 -11.04 -2.16
CA LYS A 23 -5.23 -11.28 -1.19
C LYS A 23 -5.05 -12.62 -0.49
N GLY A 24 -4.67 -13.66 -1.22
CA GLY A 24 -4.41 -14.97 -0.63
C GLY A 24 -3.32 -14.93 0.42
N MET A 25 -2.23 -14.21 0.14
CA MET A 25 -1.15 -14.05 1.12
C MET A 25 -1.62 -13.31 2.38
N LEU A 26 -2.40 -12.24 2.21
CA LEU A 26 -2.93 -11.49 3.35
C LEU A 26 -3.87 -12.34 4.21
N TYR A 27 -4.75 -13.12 3.57
CA TYR A 27 -5.65 -14.02 4.31
C TYR A 27 -4.91 -15.17 4.98
N SER A 28 -3.76 -15.58 4.44
CA SER A 28 -2.93 -16.62 5.07
C SER A 28 -2.18 -16.10 6.29
N GLU A 29 -1.76 -14.83 6.25
CA GLU A 29 -0.98 -14.21 7.32
C GLU A 29 -1.85 -13.69 8.48
N LEU A 30 -3.08 -13.30 8.20
CA LEU A 30 -3.92 -12.59 9.16
C LEU A 30 -5.20 -13.35 9.47
N THR A 31 -5.67 -13.24 10.70
CA THR A 31 -6.94 -13.82 11.13
C THR A 31 -8.04 -12.80 10.88
N ASN A 32 -8.99 -13.16 9.99
CA ASN A 32 -10.15 -12.33 9.65
C ASN A 32 -9.81 -10.87 9.32
N PRO A 33 -8.86 -10.61 8.40
CA PRO A 33 -8.58 -9.23 8.03
C PRO A 33 -9.74 -8.61 7.26
N THR A 34 -9.89 -7.29 7.39
CA THR A 34 -10.83 -6.54 6.56
C THR A 34 -10.05 -5.95 5.40
N ILE A 35 -10.32 -6.45 4.20
CA ILE A 35 -9.64 -6.04 2.98
C ILE A 35 -10.65 -5.46 2.01
N ILE A 36 -10.41 -4.24 1.56
CA ILE A 36 -11.27 -3.51 0.64
C ILE A 36 -10.51 -3.22 -0.63
N ASP A 37 -11.06 -3.60 -1.78
CA ASP A 37 -10.51 -3.21 -3.07
C ASP A 37 -11.03 -1.81 -3.42
N ILE A 38 -10.12 -0.83 -3.56
CA ILE A 38 -10.51 0.47 -4.07
C ILE A 38 -10.67 0.35 -5.59
N THR A 39 -9.61 -0.07 -6.28
CA THR A 39 -9.69 -0.39 -7.71
C THR A 39 -8.43 -1.15 -8.12
N HIS A 40 -8.56 -2.02 -9.11
CA HIS A 40 -7.42 -2.66 -9.79
C HIS A 40 -7.38 -2.27 -11.27
N GLN A 41 -8.15 -1.25 -11.65
CA GLN A 41 -8.28 -0.82 -13.03
C GLN A 41 -7.63 0.55 -13.29
N ILE A 42 -6.62 0.90 -12.51
CA ILE A 42 -5.77 2.03 -12.85
C ILE A 42 -5.10 1.71 -14.19
N SER A 43 -5.04 2.68 -15.08
CA SER A 43 -4.33 2.51 -16.34
C SER A 43 -2.87 2.16 -16.06
N PRO A 44 -2.29 1.18 -16.79
CA PRO A 44 -0.93 0.73 -16.47
C PRO A 44 0.07 1.90 -16.36
N PHE A 45 0.85 1.87 -15.29
CA PHE A 45 1.90 2.86 -15.01
C PHE A 45 1.40 4.28 -14.75
N ASN A 46 0.09 4.49 -14.61
CA ASN A 46 -0.47 5.84 -14.47
C ASN A 46 -0.58 6.26 -13.00
N ILE A 47 0.53 6.77 -12.46
CA ILE A 47 0.56 7.21 -11.05
C ILE A 47 -0.29 8.47 -10.80
N LEU A 48 -0.52 9.30 -11.82
CA LEU A 48 -1.40 10.47 -11.67
C LEU A 48 -2.84 10.05 -11.43
N GLU A 49 -3.33 9.06 -12.19
CA GLU A 49 -4.68 8.53 -12.01
C GLU A 49 -4.83 7.90 -10.62
N ALA A 50 -3.83 7.11 -10.23
CA ALA A 50 -3.84 6.46 -8.91
C ALA A 50 -3.84 7.50 -7.79
N SER A 51 -3.02 8.53 -7.89
CA SER A 51 -2.94 9.58 -6.87
C SER A 51 -4.26 10.33 -6.72
N TYR A 52 -4.94 10.60 -7.83
CA TYR A 52 -6.26 11.25 -7.82
C TYR A 52 -7.28 10.40 -7.06
N ILE A 53 -7.32 9.11 -7.34
CA ILE A 53 -8.26 8.19 -6.70
C ILE A 53 -7.95 8.09 -5.21
N ILE A 54 -6.70 7.87 -4.83
CA ILE A 54 -6.30 7.76 -3.43
C ILE A 54 -6.63 9.05 -2.67
N LYS A 55 -6.26 10.18 -3.22
CA LYS A 55 -6.49 11.48 -2.57
C LYS A 55 -7.98 11.69 -2.26
N ASN A 56 -8.86 11.22 -3.13
CA ASN A 56 -10.29 11.47 -2.99
C ASN A 56 -11.02 10.42 -2.14
N CYS A 57 -10.35 9.35 -1.71
CA CYS A 57 -11.05 8.31 -0.95
C CYS A 57 -10.38 7.92 0.36
N TYR A 58 -9.07 8.11 0.54
CA TYR A 58 -8.40 7.54 1.70
C TYR A 58 -8.94 8.11 3.03
N LYS A 59 -9.33 9.38 3.05
CA LYS A 59 -9.83 10.02 4.28
C LYS A 59 -11.15 9.46 4.76
N SER A 60 -11.90 8.78 3.90
CA SER A 60 -13.16 8.15 4.31
C SER A 60 -12.92 6.85 5.08
N PHE A 61 -11.70 6.31 5.03
CA PHE A 61 -11.34 5.12 5.79
C PHE A 61 -10.99 5.48 7.23
N PRO A 62 -11.16 4.55 8.18
CA PRO A 62 -10.75 4.80 9.57
C PRO A 62 -9.27 5.14 9.68
N ARG A 63 -8.92 5.99 10.62
CA ARG A 63 -7.52 6.27 10.93
C ARG A 63 -6.79 4.99 11.28
N GLY A 64 -5.55 4.87 10.84
CA GLY A 64 -4.78 3.65 11.01
C GLY A 64 -4.99 2.64 9.89
N SER A 65 -5.84 2.94 8.91
CA SER A 65 -5.99 2.09 7.73
C SER A 65 -4.69 2.00 6.95
N ILE A 66 -4.49 0.85 6.29
CA ILE A 66 -3.28 0.53 5.56
C ILE A 66 -3.64 0.44 4.08
N HIS A 67 -3.04 1.29 3.28
CA HIS A 67 -3.33 1.38 1.85
C HIS A 67 -2.15 0.83 1.06
N ILE A 68 -2.35 -0.30 0.39
CA ILE A 68 -1.36 -0.86 -0.52
C ILE A 68 -1.65 -0.32 -1.92
N ILE A 69 -0.67 0.35 -2.51
CA ILE A 69 -0.80 0.96 -3.82
C ILE A 69 0.28 0.37 -4.72
N ASP A 70 -0.13 -0.49 -5.65
CA ASP A 70 0.78 -1.18 -6.56
C ASP A 70 0.51 -0.72 -7.99
N VAL A 71 0.97 0.49 -8.29
CA VAL A 71 0.88 1.09 -9.61
C VAL A 71 2.27 1.51 -10.02
N ASP A 72 2.73 1.03 -11.18
CA ASP A 72 4.09 1.26 -11.66
C ASP A 72 5.13 0.92 -10.59
N ALA A 73 4.89 -0.15 -9.84
CA ALA A 73 5.76 -0.56 -8.74
C ALA A 73 6.58 -1.78 -9.18
N SER A 74 7.80 -1.54 -9.62
CA SER A 74 8.75 -2.60 -9.88
C SER A 74 9.83 -2.58 -8.80
N ARG A 75 10.25 -3.76 -8.32
CA ARG A 75 11.34 -3.83 -7.36
C ARG A 75 12.66 -3.89 -8.09
N THR A 76 13.20 -2.72 -8.41
CA THR A 76 14.50 -2.56 -9.04
C THR A 76 15.42 -1.79 -8.12
N PRO A 77 16.73 -1.78 -8.36
CA PRO A 77 17.64 -0.96 -7.56
C PRO A 77 17.31 0.53 -7.60
N GLU A 78 16.64 0.98 -8.65
CA GLU A 78 16.28 2.39 -8.84
C GLU A 78 14.93 2.72 -8.21
N GLN A 79 14.11 1.72 -7.88
CA GLN A 79 12.76 1.95 -7.39
C GLN A 79 12.50 1.10 -6.13
N GLU A 80 12.70 1.72 -4.99
CA GLU A 80 12.49 1.07 -3.70
C GLU A 80 11.02 1.09 -3.30
N LEU A 81 10.65 0.13 -2.45
CA LEU A 81 9.33 0.12 -1.82
C LEU A 81 9.42 0.84 -0.49
N ILE A 82 8.39 1.61 -0.18
CA ILE A 82 8.34 2.42 1.03
C ILE A 82 7.02 2.20 1.77
N ILE A 83 7.05 2.47 3.08
CA ILE A 83 5.85 2.68 3.87
C ILE A 83 5.89 4.11 4.42
N ALA A 84 4.80 4.84 4.26
CA ALA A 84 4.68 6.20 4.76
C ALA A 84 3.51 6.31 5.73
N LEU A 85 3.71 7.07 6.80
CA LEU A 85 2.63 7.48 7.68
C LEU A 85 2.28 8.92 7.34
N PHE A 86 1.08 9.14 6.83
CA PHE A 86 0.60 10.44 6.39
C PHE A 86 -0.87 10.59 6.78
N ASP A 87 -1.19 11.70 7.43
CA ASP A 87 -2.56 12.01 7.86
C ASP A 87 -3.19 10.85 8.65
N GLU A 88 -2.38 10.20 9.49
CA GLU A 88 -2.76 9.07 10.34
C GLU A 88 -3.19 7.81 9.57
N HIS A 89 -2.81 7.71 8.30
CA HIS A 89 -2.98 6.52 7.46
C HIS A 89 -1.61 5.99 7.04
N TYR A 90 -1.52 4.68 6.81
CA TYR A 90 -0.31 4.05 6.30
C TYR A 90 -0.45 3.81 4.81
N PHE A 91 0.60 4.10 4.06
CA PHE A 91 0.64 3.90 2.62
C PHE A 91 1.87 3.07 2.26
N ILE A 92 1.65 1.93 1.62
CA ILE A 92 2.73 1.03 1.19
C ILE A 92 2.74 1.08 -0.33
N THR A 93 3.84 1.55 -0.91
CA THR A 93 3.91 1.78 -2.35
C THR A 93 5.37 1.82 -2.81
N ALA A 94 5.58 1.94 -4.11
CA ALA A 94 6.90 2.22 -4.64
C ALA A 94 7.25 3.69 -4.47
N ASN A 95 8.53 3.98 -4.34
CA ASN A 95 9.03 5.36 -4.29
C ASN A 95 9.14 5.91 -5.71
N ASN A 96 8.01 6.10 -6.36
CA ASN A 96 7.91 6.52 -7.76
C ASN A 96 7.26 7.90 -7.93
N GLY A 97 7.18 8.68 -6.85
CA GLY A 97 6.58 10.01 -6.88
C GLY A 97 5.11 10.06 -6.52
N ILE A 98 4.44 8.91 -6.41
CA ILE A 98 3.00 8.89 -6.14
C ILE A 98 2.66 9.51 -4.78
N LEU A 99 3.48 9.29 -3.76
CA LEU A 99 3.26 9.85 -2.43
C LEU A 99 3.19 11.38 -2.49
N SER A 100 4.12 12.01 -3.17
CA SER A 100 4.13 13.47 -3.31
C SER A 100 2.90 13.98 -4.05
N LEU A 101 2.41 13.20 -5.01
CA LEU A 101 1.23 13.59 -5.79
C LEU A 101 -0.04 13.62 -4.92
N PHE A 102 -0.33 12.54 -4.17
CA PHE A 102 -1.58 12.54 -3.40
C PHE A 102 -1.47 13.33 -2.10
N SER A 103 -0.28 13.51 -1.56
CA SER A 103 -0.08 14.33 -0.37
C SER A 103 0.01 15.83 -0.69
N GLU A 104 0.02 16.19 -1.97
CA GLU A 104 0.17 17.57 -2.44
C GLU A 104 1.42 18.23 -1.87
N ASN A 105 2.52 17.48 -1.79
CA ASN A 105 3.81 17.89 -1.25
C ASN A 105 3.76 18.28 0.23
N LEU A 106 2.70 17.92 0.95
CA LEU A 106 2.70 18.02 2.41
C LEU A 106 3.63 16.94 2.96
N LYS A 107 4.32 17.27 4.04
CA LYS A 107 5.32 16.37 4.60
C LYS A 107 4.66 15.22 5.34
N PRO A 108 4.96 13.95 5.00
CA PRO A 108 4.51 12.83 5.80
C PRO A 108 5.10 12.85 7.21
N THR A 109 4.38 12.25 8.16
CA THR A 109 4.88 12.09 9.52
C THR A 109 6.15 11.24 9.53
N LYS A 110 6.17 10.18 8.70
CA LYS A 110 7.32 9.27 8.61
C LYS A 110 7.31 8.58 7.26
N VAL A 111 8.50 8.33 6.71
CA VAL A 111 8.70 7.51 5.51
C VAL A 111 9.83 6.55 5.80
N ILE A 112 9.60 5.26 5.58
CA ILE A 112 10.58 4.21 5.84
C ILE A 112 10.83 3.45 4.54
N ASP A 113 12.10 3.31 4.14
CA ASP A 113 12.47 2.43 3.04
C ASP A 113 12.39 0.99 3.55
N ILE A 114 11.66 0.13 2.81
CA ILE A 114 11.43 -1.24 3.22
C ILE A 114 12.65 -2.08 2.87
N SER A 115 13.19 -2.82 3.85
CA SER A 115 14.39 -3.65 3.66
C SER A 115 14.10 -5.14 3.55
N PHE A 116 12.83 -5.56 3.55
CA PHE A 116 12.48 -6.97 3.41
C PHE A 116 12.90 -7.50 2.05
N GLU A 117 13.35 -8.76 2.02
CA GLU A 117 13.66 -9.45 0.78
C GLU A 117 12.47 -10.28 0.30
N GLY A 118 12.41 -10.49 -1.02
CA GLY A 118 11.36 -11.24 -1.65
C GLY A 118 10.83 -10.52 -2.87
N ASN A 119 9.80 -11.08 -3.50
CA ASN A 119 9.17 -10.38 -4.59
C ASN A 119 8.26 -9.26 -4.03
N LYS A 120 7.82 -8.39 -4.91
CA LYS A 120 7.02 -7.22 -4.54
C LYS A 120 5.77 -7.60 -3.73
N ILE A 121 5.06 -8.63 -4.16
CA ILE A 121 3.81 -9.04 -3.51
C ILE A 121 4.07 -9.60 -2.11
N GLU A 122 5.13 -10.41 -1.96
CA GLU A 122 5.54 -10.91 -0.64
C GLU A 122 5.85 -9.75 0.31
N ILE A 123 6.54 -8.73 -0.17
CA ILE A 123 6.92 -7.59 0.65
C ILE A 123 5.69 -6.78 1.05
N PHE A 124 4.80 -6.48 0.10
CA PHE A 124 3.56 -5.77 0.42
C PHE A 124 2.76 -6.52 1.48
N SER A 125 2.64 -7.83 1.32
CA SER A 125 1.90 -8.66 2.28
C SER A 125 2.54 -8.66 3.66
N LYS A 126 3.86 -8.83 3.74
CA LYS A 126 4.58 -8.87 5.03
C LYS A 126 4.48 -7.55 5.77
N VAL A 127 4.68 -6.44 5.07
CA VAL A 127 4.65 -5.12 5.71
C VAL A 127 3.23 -4.79 6.16
N ALA A 128 2.24 -5.01 5.30
CA ALA A 128 0.84 -4.75 5.66
C ALA A 128 0.42 -5.60 6.85
N SER A 129 0.80 -6.88 6.88
CA SER A 129 0.47 -7.78 7.98
C SER A 129 1.11 -7.34 9.29
N HIS A 130 2.37 -6.92 9.24
CA HIS A 130 3.09 -6.41 10.41
C HIS A 130 2.37 -5.20 11.02
N VAL A 131 2.00 -4.23 10.21
CA VAL A 131 1.31 -3.02 10.67
C VAL A 131 -0.11 -3.35 11.14
N TYR A 132 -0.82 -4.23 10.42
CA TYR A 132 -2.17 -4.63 10.78
C TYR A 132 -2.22 -5.25 12.18
N ARG A 133 -1.17 -5.99 12.54
CA ARG A 133 -1.04 -6.59 13.89
C ARG A 133 -0.59 -5.59 14.95
N GLY A 134 -0.42 -4.32 14.60
CA GLY A 134 0.03 -3.29 15.52
C GLY A 134 1.54 -3.14 15.64
N GLY A 135 2.30 -3.71 14.70
CA GLY A 135 3.76 -3.61 14.70
C GLY A 135 4.25 -2.20 14.40
N ASN A 136 5.43 -1.89 14.89
CA ASN A 136 6.06 -0.59 14.68
C ASN A 136 6.67 -0.53 13.27
N ILE A 137 6.34 0.51 12.49
CA ILE A 137 6.85 0.63 11.13
C ILE A 137 8.37 0.82 11.06
N ASN A 138 9.01 1.28 12.13
CA ASN A 138 10.47 1.38 12.16
C ASN A 138 11.17 0.03 11.98
N LEU A 139 10.46 -1.07 12.25
CA LEU A 139 11.03 -2.41 12.19
C LEU A 139 11.07 -3.00 10.78
N VAL A 140 10.50 -2.33 9.79
CA VAL A 140 10.53 -2.82 8.40
C VAL A 140 11.63 -2.18 7.56
N GLY A 141 12.32 -1.21 8.13
CA GLY A 141 13.43 -0.51 7.47
C GLY A 141 14.79 -1.14 7.68
#